data_d5886fbf9a717ff66361b1884daf55e7
#
_entry.id   d5886fbf9a717ff66361b1884daf55e7
#
_cell.length_a   1.000
_cell.length_b   1.000
_cell.length_c   1.000
_cell.angle_alpha   90.00
_cell.angle_beta   90.00
_cell.angle_gamma   90.00
#
_symmetry.space_group_name_H-M   'P 1'
#
loop_
_entity.id
_entity.type
_entity.pdbx_description
1 polymer ?
#
loop_
_entity_poly.entity_id
_entity_poly.type
_entity_poly.pdbx_seq_one_letter_code
_entity_poly.pdbx_strand_id
1 'polypeptide(L)'
;MEPKLPDFLNSAPCPELDDGHVLVWSGSLDLAPQALETCASILSPDELDRAARFKFEQDSNHFVAARGMLRFFLGFYTRCSPSELEFTYGDKGKPELIHASDTLKFNVSHSHGIGAWAL
;
A
#
# COMPACT_ATOMS: atom_id res chain seq x y z
N MET A 1 15.78 -8.75 -9.46
CA MET A 1 14.60 -8.32 -10.24
C MET A 1 14.07 -7.01 -9.68
N GLU A 2 13.90 -6.01 -10.51
CA GLU A 2 13.37 -4.73 -10.05
C GLU A 2 11.87 -4.86 -9.73
N PRO A 3 11.40 -4.28 -8.63
CA PRO A 3 9.98 -4.23 -8.33
C PRO A 3 9.22 -3.46 -9.41
N LYS A 4 8.02 -3.88 -9.69
CA LYS A 4 7.13 -3.17 -10.61
C LYS A 4 5.71 -3.20 -10.06
N LEU A 5 4.91 -2.24 -10.49
CA LEU A 5 3.52 -2.21 -10.11
C LEU A 5 2.76 -3.35 -10.79
N PRO A 6 1.77 -3.94 -10.11
CA PRO A 6 0.92 -4.95 -10.75
C PRO A 6 0.12 -4.34 -11.90
N ASP A 7 -0.31 -5.19 -12.82
CA ASP A 7 -0.98 -4.75 -14.03
C ASP A 7 -2.22 -3.89 -13.76
N PHE A 8 -2.95 -4.19 -12.69
CA PHE A 8 -4.16 -3.43 -12.37
C PHE A 8 -3.85 -1.99 -11.90
N LEU A 9 -2.60 -1.67 -11.60
CA LEU A 9 -2.15 -0.32 -11.26
C LEU A 9 -1.43 0.38 -12.42
N ASN A 10 -1.22 -0.31 -13.53
CA ASN A 10 -0.46 0.21 -14.66
C ASN A 10 -1.34 0.93 -15.70
N SER A 11 -2.54 1.34 -15.33
CA SER A 11 -3.44 2.04 -16.23
C SER A 11 -3.02 3.48 -16.53
N ALA A 12 -2.05 4.01 -15.78
CA ALA A 12 -1.52 5.35 -15.95
C ALA A 12 0.00 5.31 -15.82
N PRO A 13 0.73 6.27 -16.47
CA PRO A 13 2.17 6.36 -16.30
C PRO A 13 2.53 6.55 -14.82
N CYS A 14 3.64 5.93 -14.41
CA CYS A 14 4.19 6.14 -13.08
C CYS A 14 5.14 7.33 -13.14
N PRO A 15 4.77 8.49 -12.58
CA PRO A 15 5.67 9.63 -12.58
C PRO A 15 6.87 9.38 -11.69
N GLU A 16 7.97 10.04 -12.00
CA GLU A 16 9.14 10.03 -11.13
C GLU A 16 8.86 10.84 -9.87
N LEU A 17 9.40 10.36 -8.76
CA LEU A 17 9.26 11.05 -7.48
C LEU A 17 10.46 11.94 -7.26
N ASP A 18 10.25 13.25 -7.35
CA ASP A 18 11.30 14.27 -7.16
C ASP A 18 11.16 14.94 -5.80
N ASP A 19 12.27 15.51 -5.31
CA ASP A 19 12.26 16.32 -4.11
C ASP A 19 11.33 17.52 -4.28
N GLY A 20 10.55 17.79 -3.25
CA GLY A 20 9.62 18.92 -3.26
C GLY A 20 8.29 18.64 -3.95
N HIS A 21 8.09 17.43 -4.45
CA HIS A 21 6.83 17.02 -5.06
C HIS A 21 6.14 15.97 -4.23
N VAL A 22 4.82 15.97 -4.29
CA VAL A 22 3.97 14.97 -3.65
C VAL A 22 3.18 14.28 -4.74
N LEU A 23 3.30 12.96 -4.80
CA LEU A 23 2.49 12.14 -5.70
C LEU A 23 1.28 11.64 -4.94
N VAL A 24 0.11 11.82 -5.52
CA VAL A 24 -1.14 11.34 -4.92
C VAL A 24 -1.79 10.36 -5.86
N TRP A 25 -2.08 9.20 -5.33
CA TRP A 25 -2.86 8.17 -6.03
C TRP A 25 -4.19 8.04 -5.32
N SER A 26 -5.27 7.87 -6.08
CA SER A 26 -6.58 7.60 -5.50
C SER A 26 -7.31 6.59 -6.36
N GLY A 27 -8.16 5.81 -5.73
CA GLY A 27 -8.91 4.81 -6.46
C GLY A 27 -9.81 4.00 -5.56
N SER A 28 -10.61 3.15 -6.19
CA SER A 28 -11.53 2.26 -5.51
C SER A 28 -10.77 1.17 -4.75
N LEU A 29 -11.21 0.88 -3.54
CA LEU A 29 -10.74 -0.26 -2.76
C LEU A 29 -11.56 -1.53 -3.03
N ASP A 30 -12.59 -1.43 -3.86
CA ASP A 30 -13.39 -2.59 -4.29
C ASP A 30 -12.70 -3.26 -5.47
N LEU A 31 -11.64 -4.01 -5.16
CA LEU A 31 -10.83 -4.67 -6.16
C LEU A 31 -11.49 -5.97 -6.63
N ALA A 32 -11.23 -6.35 -7.89
CA ALA A 32 -11.59 -7.66 -8.37
C ALA A 32 -10.91 -8.74 -7.51
N PRO A 33 -11.52 -9.95 -7.38
CA PRO A 33 -10.95 -10.97 -6.50
C PRO A 33 -9.49 -11.30 -6.78
N GLN A 34 -9.09 -11.31 -8.03
CA GLN A 34 -7.70 -11.61 -8.39
C GLN A 34 -6.73 -10.51 -7.93
N ALA A 35 -7.13 -9.26 -8.08
CA ALA A 35 -6.32 -8.13 -7.61
C ALA A 35 -6.23 -8.12 -6.09
N LEU A 36 -7.33 -8.41 -5.41
CA LEU A 36 -7.36 -8.49 -3.96
C LEU A 36 -6.44 -9.60 -3.45
N GLU A 37 -6.46 -10.75 -4.11
CA GLU A 37 -5.58 -11.87 -3.78
C GLU A 37 -4.11 -11.49 -3.96
N THR A 38 -3.78 -10.75 -5.02
CA THR A 38 -2.43 -10.23 -5.25
C THR A 38 -1.99 -9.33 -4.10
N CYS A 39 -2.87 -8.42 -3.66
CA CYS A 39 -2.58 -7.57 -2.51
C CYS A 39 -2.36 -8.39 -1.24
N ALA A 40 -3.21 -9.38 -0.98
CA ALA A 40 -3.08 -10.23 0.20
C ALA A 40 -1.77 -11.01 0.22
N SER A 41 -1.28 -11.42 -0.95
CA SER A 41 -0.09 -12.26 -1.07
C SER A 41 1.19 -11.58 -0.61
N ILE A 42 1.22 -10.26 -0.53
CA ILE A 42 2.41 -9.51 -0.14
C ILE A 42 2.32 -8.91 1.27
N LEU A 43 1.21 -9.13 1.96
CA LEU A 43 1.07 -8.62 3.32
C LEU A 43 1.87 -9.46 4.32
N SER A 44 2.34 -8.81 5.38
CA SER A 44 3.01 -9.49 6.47
C SER A 44 2.02 -10.29 7.31
N PRO A 45 2.51 -11.28 8.11
CA PRO A 45 1.60 -12.05 8.98
C PRO A 45 0.79 -11.18 9.94
N ASP A 46 1.36 -10.11 10.50
CA ASP A 46 0.64 -9.22 11.39
C ASP A 46 -0.42 -8.41 10.66
N GLU A 47 -0.17 -8.04 9.40
CA GLU A 47 -1.18 -7.35 8.58
C GLU A 47 -2.33 -8.28 8.23
N LEU A 48 -2.03 -9.52 7.87
CA LEU A 48 -3.07 -10.53 7.61
C LEU A 48 -3.90 -10.81 8.85
N ASP A 49 -3.25 -10.86 10.01
CA ASP A 49 -3.92 -11.04 11.29
C ASP A 49 -4.86 -9.87 11.59
N ARG A 50 -4.41 -8.65 11.33
CA ARG A 50 -5.23 -7.45 11.49
C ARG A 50 -6.44 -7.48 10.54
N ALA A 51 -6.24 -7.89 9.29
CA ALA A 51 -7.33 -8.04 8.33
C ALA A 51 -8.38 -9.02 8.83
N ALA A 52 -7.96 -10.12 9.46
CA ALA A 52 -8.86 -11.15 9.95
C ALA A 52 -9.68 -10.70 11.17
N ARG A 53 -9.30 -9.60 11.82
CA ARG A 53 -10.00 -9.10 13.01
C ARG A 53 -11.20 -8.21 12.69
N PHE A 54 -11.33 -7.76 11.44
CA PHE A 54 -12.47 -6.95 11.06
C PHE A 54 -13.76 -7.76 11.14
N LYS A 55 -14.79 -7.14 11.65
CA LYS A 55 -16.09 -7.79 11.80
C LYS A 55 -16.77 -8.10 10.46
N PHE A 56 -16.60 -7.17 9.50
CA PHE A 56 -17.23 -7.30 8.18
C PHE A 56 -16.17 -7.59 7.12
N GLU A 57 -16.52 -8.50 6.21
CA GLU A 57 -15.63 -8.88 5.12
C GLU A 57 -15.26 -7.70 4.24
N GLN A 58 -16.20 -6.78 3.99
CA GLN A 58 -15.93 -5.60 3.20
C GLN A 58 -14.82 -4.75 3.82
N ASP A 59 -14.84 -4.55 5.13
CA ASP A 59 -13.83 -3.77 5.83
C ASP A 59 -12.47 -4.47 5.77
N SER A 60 -12.47 -5.78 5.93
CA SER A 60 -11.26 -6.59 5.80
C SER A 60 -10.66 -6.44 4.40
N ASN A 61 -11.49 -6.57 3.37
CA ASN A 61 -11.05 -6.47 1.99
C ASN A 61 -10.52 -5.07 1.67
N HIS A 62 -11.16 -4.03 2.18
CA HIS A 62 -10.68 -2.65 1.99
C HIS A 62 -9.33 -2.44 2.66
N PHE A 63 -9.12 -3.02 3.84
CA PHE A 63 -7.83 -2.93 4.51
C PHE A 63 -6.75 -3.64 3.68
N VAL A 64 -7.02 -4.85 3.20
CA VAL A 64 -6.09 -5.61 2.37
C VAL A 64 -5.73 -4.83 1.11
N ALA A 65 -6.73 -4.26 0.44
CA ALA A 65 -6.52 -3.47 -0.76
C ALA A 65 -5.66 -2.23 -0.47
N ALA A 66 -6.00 -1.46 0.57
CA ALA A 66 -5.28 -0.24 0.90
C ALA A 66 -3.83 -0.53 1.29
N ARG A 67 -3.61 -1.54 2.14
CA ARG A 67 -2.26 -1.88 2.61
C ARG A 67 -1.44 -2.53 1.50
N GLY A 68 -2.03 -3.39 0.69
CA GLY A 68 -1.35 -4.00 -0.45
C GLY A 68 -0.91 -2.97 -1.48
N MET A 69 -1.79 -2.05 -1.83
CA MET A 69 -1.45 -0.98 -2.77
C MET A 69 -0.36 -0.08 -2.20
N LEU A 70 -0.42 0.24 -0.91
CA LEU A 70 0.65 1.01 -0.27
C LEU A 70 2.01 0.30 -0.42
N ARG A 71 2.06 -1.00 -0.18
CA ARG A 71 3.30 -1.78 -0.34
C ARG A 71 3.79 -1.77 -1.77
N PHE A 72 2.89 -1.87 -2.75
CA PHE A 72 3.30 -1.80 -4.16
C PHE A 72 3.86 -0.43 -4.51
N PHE A 73 3.21 0.66 -4.09
CA PHE A 73 3.72 2.00 -4.35
C PHE A 73 5.09 2.22 -3.69
N LEU A 74 5.21 1.89 -2.41
CA LEU A 74 6.47 2.08 -1.69
C LEU A 74 7.57 1.19 -2.27
N GLY A 75 7.26 -0.05 -2.58
CA GLY A 75 8.23 -0.97 -3.19
C GLY A 75 8.73 -0.45 -4.53
N PHE A 76 7.82 0.08 -5.34
CA PHE A 76 8.18 0.65 -6.63
C PHE A 76 9.16 1.82 -6.48
N TYR A 77 8.85 2.77 -5.59
CA TYR A 77 9.67 3.97 -5.44
C TYR A 77 10.93 3.76 -4.60
N THR A 78 10.95 2.78 -3.70
CA THR A 78 12.15 2.43 -2.93
C THR A 78 12.99 1.35 -3.59
N ARG A 79 12.50 0.74 -4.66
CA ARG A 79 13.13 -0.37 -5.37
C ARG A 79 13.33 -1.59 -4.46
N CYS A 80 12.38 -1.81 -3.56
CA CYS A 80 12.34 -2.96 -2.68
C CYS A 80 11.17 -3.85 -3.05
N SER A 81 11.31 -5.14 -2.77
CA SER A 81 10.19 -6.07 -2.94
C SER A 81 9.06 -5.68 -1.98
N PRO A 82 7.80 -5.55 -2.46
CA PRO A 82 6.71 -5.14 -1.59
C PRO A 82 6.53 -6.00 -0.33
N SER A 83 6.76 -7.30 -0.44
CA SER A 83 6.62 -8.22 0.69
C SER A 83 7.73 -8.06 1.72
N GLU A 84 8.85 -7.46 1.36
CA GLU A 84 10.00 -7.28 2.25
C GLU A 84 9.99 -5.95 2.99
N LEU A 85 9.06 -5.06 2.66
CA LEU A 85 8.93 -3.79 3.37
C LEU A 85 8.50 -4.04 4.81
N GLU A 86 9.11 -3.30 5.73
CA GLU A 86 8.78 -3.38 7.14
C GLU A 86 8.26 -2.03 7.63
N PHE A 87 7.22 -2.08 8.45
CA PHE A 87 6.62 -0.88 9.02
C PHE A 87 6.77 -0.89 10.53
N THR A 88 6.97 0.29 11.09
CA THR A 88 6.77 0.53 12.51
C THR A 88 5.55 1.42 12.68
N TYR A 89 4.97 1.44 13.87
CA TYR A 89 3.75 2.20 14.12
C TYR A 89 4.00 3.19 15.24
N GLY A 90 3.64 4.46 14.98
CA GLY A 90 3.72 5.51 15.99
C GLY A 90 2.58 5.42 17.00
N ASP A 91 2.55 6.39 17.92
CA ASP A 91 1.59 6.43 19.02
C ASP A 91 0.12 6.38 18.58
N LYS A 92 -0.16 6.87 17.37
CA LYS A 92 -1.52 6.90 16.81
C LYS A 92 -1.78 5.75 15.85
N GLY A 93 -0.90 4.77 15.77
CA GLY A 93 -1.04 3.64 14.86
C GLY A 93 -0.74 3.94 13.41
N LYS A 94 -0.17 5.11 13.09
CA LYS A 94 0.22 5.45 11.73
C LYS A 94 1.45 4.64 11.33
N PRO A 95 1.42 3.93 10.18
CA PRO A 95 2.58 3.18 9.73
C PRO A 95 3.69 4.12 9.24
N GLU A 96 4.91 3.76 9.57
CA GLU A 96 6.12 4.42 9.08
C GLU A 96 7.05 3.35 8.53
N LEU A 97 7.70 3.65 7.42
CA LEU A 97 8.57 2.69 6.77
C LEU A 97 9.92 2.61 7.48
N ILE A 98 10.32 1.39 7.82
CA ILE A 98 11.66 1.12 8.33
C ILE A 98 12.57 0.88 7.15
N HIS A 99 13.42 1.86 6.83
CA HIS A 99 14.35 1.72 5.73
C HIS A 99 15.58 2.58 5.98
N ALA A 100 16.75 1.96 5.86
CA ALA A 100 18.00 2.55 6.31
C ALA A 100 18.43 3.81 5.56
N SER A 101 18.02 3.98 4.32
CA SER A 101 18.44 5.11 3.49
C SER A 101 17.29 6.03 3.13
N ASP A 102 16.17 5.90 3.82
CA ASP A 102 14.93 6.41 3.29
C ASP A 102 14.52 7.77 3.83
N THR A 103 14.25 8.68 2.90
CA THR A 103 13.61 9.96 3.19
C THR A 103 12.17 10.00 2.66
N LEU A 104 11.68 8.88 2.13
CA LEU A 104 10.33 8.83 1.57
C LEU A 104 9.29 8.83 2.67
N LYS A 105 8.44 9.83 2.62
CA LYS A 105 7.31 9.94 3.53
C LYS A 105 6.02 9.64 2.78
N PHE A 106 5.05 9.11 3.50
CA PHE A 106 3.79 8.77 2.88
C PHE A 106 2.63 8.97 3.83
N ASN A 107 1.45 9.04 3.26
CA ASN A 107 0.21 9.12 4.00
C ASN A 107 -0.85 8.29 3.28
N VAL A 108 -1.69 7.62 4.05
CA VAL A 108 -2.75 6.79 3.50
C VAL A 108 -4.05 7.19 4.18
N SER A 109 -5.10 7.37 3.38
CA SER A 109 -6.44 7.57 3.91
C SER A 109 -7.43 6.76 3.09
N HIS A 110 -8.52 6.36 3.72
CA HIS A 110 -9.58 5.67 3.01
C HIS A 110 -10.93 5.96 3.67
N SER A 111 -11.96 6.03 2.85
CA SER A 111 -13.33 6.26 3.29
C SER A 111 -14.28 5.84 2.18
N HIS A 112 -15.39 5.19 2.55
CA HIS A 112 -16.45 4.82 1.61
C HIS A 112 -15.93 4.02 0.39
N GLY A 113 -14.97 3.12 0.63
CA GLY A 113 -14.43 2.27 -0.43
C GLY A 113 -13.45 2.95 -1.37
N ILE A 114 -13.01 4.16 -1.04
CA ILE A 114 -12.02 4.89 -1.83
C ILE A 114 -10.77 5.08 -0.99
N GLY A 115 -9.61 4.76 -1.57
CA GLY A 115 -8.33 4.98 -0.94
C GLY A 115 -7.57 6.11 -1.59
N ALA A 116 -6.71 6.77 -0.83
CA ALA A 116 -5.80 7.78 -1.32
C ALA A 116 -4.43 7.57 -0.68
N TRP A 117 -3.40 7.62 -1.50
CA TRP A 117 -2.01 7.42 -1.09
C TRP A 117 -1.20 8.62 -1.55
N ALA A 118 -0.49 9.25 -0.62
CA ALA A 118 0.38 10.37 -0.92
C ALA A 118 1.82 9.99 -0.56
N LEU A 119 2.73 10.20 -1.49
CA LEU A 119 4.14 9.87 -1.33
C LEU A 119 5.02 11.12 -1.44
#